data_fe750bb28b8b4a306f5b7d5cdd7a25c2
#
_entry.id   fe750bb28b8b4a306f5b7d5cdd7a25c2
#
_cell.length_a   1.000
_cell.length_b   1.000
_cell.length_c   1.000
_cell.angle_alpha   90.00
_cell.angle_beta   90.00
_cell.angle_gamma   90.00
#
_symmetry.space_group_name_H-M   'P 1'
#
loop_
_entity.id
_entity.type
_entity.pdbx_description
1 polymer ?
#
loop_
_entity_poly.entity_id
_entity_poly.type
_entity_poly.pdbx_seq_one_letter_code
_entity_poly.pdbx_strand_id
1 'polypeptide(L)' 'MDKKVKISILCDLYGKLLTPKQLEFLNDYYNNDLSLSEIAENNSITRQAVRDIIKKGEKKLFEYEEKLLFMKRMSNQ' A
#
# COMPACT_ATOMS: atom_id res chain seq x y z
N MET A 1 12.04 4.00 10.43
CA MET A 1 10.62 4.33 10.23
C MET A 1 9.79 3.06 10.23
N ASP A 2 8.70 3.07 10.98
CA ASP A 2 7.78 1.94 11.02
C ASP A 2 7.19 1.68 9.64
N LYS A 3 7.05 0.41 9.26
CA LYS A 3 6.54 0.01 7.95
C LYS A 3 5.15 0.59 7.67
N LYS A 4 4.28 0.58 8.67
CA LYS A 4 2.93 1.14 8.55
C LYS A 4 2.97 2.62 8.17
N VAL A 5 3.80 3.40 8.86
CA VAL A 5 3.98 4.82 8.57
C VAL A 5 4.59 5.02 7.19
N LYS A 6 5.59 4.22 6.84
CA LYS A 6 6.24 4.31 5.54
C LYS A 6 5.27 4.03 4.40
N ILE A 7 4.49 2.95 4.50
CA ILE A 7 3.49 2.62 3.48
C ILE A 7 2.44 3.73 3.37
N SER A 8 2.01 4.30 4.49
CA SER A 8 1.04 5.39 4.49
C SER A 8 1.57 6.61 3.72
N ILE A 9 2.82 6.99 3.97
CA ILE A 9 3.46 8.10 3.25
C ILE A 9 3.58 7.79 1.76
N LEU A 10 4.01 6.59 1.42
CA LEU A 10 4.16 6.19 0.02
C LEU A 10 2.82 6.17 -0.71
N CYS A 11 1.74 5.77 -0.04
CA CYS A 11 0.40 5.83 -0.62
C CYS A 11 -0.04 7.29 -0.88
N ASP A 12 0.31 8.20 0.02
CA ASP A 12 0.00 9.62 -0.19
C ASP A 12 0.74 10.17 -1.40
N LEU A 13 2.01 9.77 -1.57
CA LEU A 13 2.84 10.27 -2.67
C LEU A 13 2.51 9.61 -4.01
N TYR A 14 2.32 8.30 -4.02
CA TYR A 14 2.26 7.50 -5.24
C TYR A 14 0.95 6.73 -5.44
N GLY A 15 -0.01 6.89 -4.54
CA GLY A 15 -1.23 6.09 -4.57
C GLY A 15 -2.00 6.19 -5.88
N LYS A 16 -1.97 7.35 -6.53
CA LYS A 16 -2.64 7.55 -7.81
C LYS A 16 -2.02 6.75 -8.95
N LEU A 17 -0.81 6.24 -8.76
CA LEU A 17 -0.12 5.41 -9.73
C LEU A 17 -0.41 3.92 -9.54
N LEU A 18 -1.13 3.57 -8.47
CA LEU A 18 -1.58 2.21 -8.21
C LEU A 18 -2.95 1.98 -8.83
N THR A 19 -3.32 0.69 -8.99
CA THR A 19 -4.71 0.40 -9.33
C THR A 19 -5.60 0.76 -8.14
N PRO A 20 -6.89 1.09 -8.38
CA PRO A 20 -7.81 1.39 -7.27
C PRO A 20 -7.85 0.30 -6.20
N LYS A 21 -7.84 -0.96 -6.59
CA LYS A 21 -7.87 -2.08 -5.63
C LYS A 21 -6.59 -2.19 -4.82
N GLN A 22 -5.43 -1.95 -5.44
CA GLN A 22 -4.17 -1.95 -4.70
C GLN A 22 -4.17 -0.86 -3.63
N LEU A 23 -4.59 0.34 -3.99
CA LEU A 23 -4.64 1.45 -3.04
C LEU A 23 -5.65 1.20 -1.92
N GLU A 24 -6.86 0.74 -2.28
CA GLU A 24 -7.91 0.44 -1.31
C GLU A 24 -7.45 -0.60 -0.29
N PHE A 25 -6.87 -1.71 -0.76
CA PHE A 25 -6.46 -2.80 0.13
C PHE A 25 -5.26 -2.42 1.00
N LEU A 26 -4.34 -1.63 0.47
CA LEU A 26 -3.23 -1.10 1.27
C LEU A 26 -3.74 -0.21 2.40
N ASN A 27 -4.68 0.67 2.11
CA ASN A 27 -5.29 1.51 3.13
C ASN A 27 -6.07 0.69 4.16
N ASP A 28 -6.83 -0.30 3.71
CA ASP A 28 -7.60 -1.15 4.62
C ASP A 28 -6.68 -1.90 5.57
N TYR A 29 -5.61 -2.47 5.05
CA TYR A 29 -4.71 -3.28 5.84
C TYR A 29 -3.82 -2.44 6.78
N TYR A 30 -3.21 -1.37 6.26
CA TYR A 30 -2.22 -0.59 7.01
C TYR A 30 -2.83 0.56 7.80
N ASN A 31 -3.87 1.21 7.32
CA ASN A 31 -4.47 2.36 7.99
C ASN A 31 -5.73 2.04 8.78
N ASN A 32 -6.54 1.10 8.29
CA ASN A 32 -7.82 0.75 8.92
C ASN A 32 -7.75 -0.51 9.78
N ASP A 33 -6.55 -1.09 9.90
CA ASP A 33 -6.28 -2.28 10.72
C ASP A 33 -7.17 -3.50 10.40
N LEU A 34 -7.62 -3.61 9.15
CA LEU A 34 -8.39 -4.79 8.73
C LEU A 34 -7.46 -5.96 8.49
N SER A 35 -7.90 -7.16 8.87
CA SER A 35 -7.16 -8.38 8.56
C SER A 35 -7.34 -8.76 7.08
N LEU A 36 -6.44 -9.61 6.58
CA LEU A 36 -6.58 -10.14 5.22
C LEU A 36 -7.92 -10.85 5.04
N SER A 37 -8.38 -11.58 6.07
CA SER A 37 -9.66 -12.28 6.02
C SER A 37 -10.84 -11.32 5.94
N GLU A 38 -10.81 -10.22 6.71
CA GLU A 38 -11.85 -9.22 6.67
C GLU A 38 -11.95 -8.54 5.30
N ILE A 39 -10.79 -8.20 4.72
CA ILE A 39 -10.75 -7.59 3.38
C ILE A 39 -11.29 -8.58 2.34
N ALA A 40 -10.90 -9.85 2.44
CA ALA A 40 -11.36 -10.90 1.54
C ALA A 40 -12.89 -11.06 1.61
N GLU A 41 -13.45 -11.11 2.80
CA GLU A 41 -14.90 -11.21 3.00
C GLU A 41 -15.62 -10.00 2.40
N ASN A 42 -15.14 -8.79 2.70
CA ASN A 42 -15.76 -7.56 2.24
C ASN A 42 -15.78 -7.43 0.71
N ASN A 43 -14.85 -8.12 0.04
CA ASN A 43 -14.70 -8.02 -1.41
C ASN A 43 -15.07 -9.30 -2.14
N SER A 44 -15.55 -10.31 -1.44
CA SER A 44 -15.95 -11.61 -2.01
C SER A 44 -14.84 -12.27 -2.84
N ILE A 45 -13.61 -12.19 -2.36
CA ILE A 45 -12.45 -12.82 -2.97
C ILE A 45 -11.71 -13.64 -1.92
N THR A 46 -10.70 -14.41 -2.34
CA THR A 46 -9.93 -15.22 -1.42
C THR A 46 -8.92 -14.38 -0.64
N ARG A 47 -8.53 -14.85 0.54
CA ARG A 47 -7.49 -14.25 1.35
C ARG A 47 -6.17 -14.17 0.57
N GLN A 48 -5.85 -15.22 -0.19
CA GLN A 48 -4.63 -15.24 -1.00
C GLN A 48 -4.66 -14.16 -2.09
N ALA A 49 -5.81 -13.93 -2.71
CA ALA A 49 -5.96 -12.86 -3.70
C ALA A 49 -5.72 -11.49 -3.08
N VAL A 50 -6.24 -11.25 -1.88
CA VAL A 50 -6.00 -10.00 -1.14
C VAL A 50 -4.51 -9.82 -0.89
N ARG A 51 -3.85 -10.84 -0.37
CA ARG A 51 -2.42 -10.81 -0.08
C ARG A 51 -1.61 -10.47 -1.33
N ASP A 52 -1.94 -11.10 -2.47
CA ASP A 52 -1.23 -10.86 -3.72
C ASP A 52 -1.39 -9.42 -4.20
N ILE A 53 -2.60 -8.87 -4.09
CA ILE A 53 -2.88 -7.48 -4.47
C ILE A 53 -2.08 -6.51 -3.60
N ILE A 54 -2.06 -6.74 -2.29
CA ILE A 54 -1.31 -5.90 -1.34
C ILE A 54 0.18 -5.97 -1.65
N LYS A 55 0.73 -7.16 -1.86
CA LYS A 55 2.16 -7.31 -2.14
C LYS A 55 2.57 -6.65 -3.43
N LYS A 56 1.75 -6.75 -4.48
CA LYS A 56 2.02 -6.07 -5.75
C LYS A 56 1.96 -4.56 -5.59
N GLY A 57 1.02 -4.05 -4.81
CA GLY A 57 0.92 -2.63 -4.52
C GLY A 57 2.15 -2.12 -3.76
N GLU A 58 2.58 -2.85 -2.72
CA GLU A 58 3.78 -2.50 -1.97
C GLU A 58 5.01 -2.45 -2.88
N LYS A 59 5.17 -3.47 -3.73
CA LYS A 59 6.29 -3.54 -4.66
C LYS A 59 6.32 -2.31 -5.55
N LYS A 60 5.18 -1.91 -6.10
CA LYS A 60 5.09 -0.72 -6.94
C LYS A 60 5.46 0.54 -6.18
N LEU A 61 4.98 0.69 -4.95
CA LEU A 61 5.30 1.86 -4.13
C LEU A 61 6.81 1.98 -3.91
N PHE A 62 7.48 0.89 -3.57
CA PHE A 62 8.92 0.90 -3.35
C PHE A 62 9.69 1.16 -4.65
N GLU A 63 9.22 0.65 -5.77
CA GLU A 63 9.83 0.92 -7.08
C GLU A 63 9.71 2.39 -7.46
N TYR A 64 8.55 3.01 -7.23
CA TYR A 64 8.37 4.44 -7.49
C TYR A 64 9.27 5.28 -6.57
N GLU A 65 9.35 4.93 -5.29
CA GLU A 65 10.21 5.66 -4.37
C GLU A 65 11.68 5.53 -4.78
N GLU A 66 12.12 4.35 -5.18
CA GLU A 66 13.48 4.13 -5.65
C GLU A 66 13.84 5.04 -6.83
N LYS A 67 12.89 5.24 -7.75
CA LYS A 67 13.10 6.04 -8.95
C LYS A 67 12.92 7.53 -8.71
N LEU A 68 11.90 7.93 -7.94
CA LEU A 68 11.49 9.32 -7.81
C LEU A 68 12.01 9.99 -6.55
N LEU A 69 12.25 9.22 -5.47
CA LEU A 69 12.86 9.69 -4.22
C LEU A 69 12.11 10.83 -3.53
N PHE A 70 10.80 10.95 -3.73
CA PHE A 70 10.01 12.03 -3.13
C PHE A 70 10.00 11.95 -1.60
N MET A 71 9.82 10.75 -1.05
CA MET A 71 9.84 10.56 0.40
C MET A 71 11.22 10.86 0.97
N LYS A 72 12.27 10.40 0.30
CA LYS A 72 13.66 10.66 0.72
C LYS A 72 13.96 12.15 0.71
N ARG A 73 13.52 12.88 -0.32
CA ARG A 73 13.72 14.33 -0.42
C ARG A 73 13.02 15.06 0.72
N MET A 74 11.80 14.62 1.08
CA MET A 74 11.08 15.21 2.19
C MET A 74 11.82 15.01 3.51
N SER A 75 12.41 13.82 3.71
CA SER A 75 13.13 13.49 4.94
C SER A 75 14.46 14.23 5.07
N ASN A 76 15.01 14.73 3.98
CA ASN A 76 16.32 15.41 3.96
C ASN A 76 16.21 16.92 4.05
N GLN A 77 15.01 17.42 4.29
CA GLN A 77 14.81 18.87 4.49
C GLN A 77 14.99 19.30 5.97
#